data_f2718b78c31b24f1130cfe1a2459cbf9
#
_entry.id   f2718b78c31b24f1130cfe1a2459cbf9
#
_cell.length_a   1.000
_cell.length_b   1.000
_cell.length_c   1.000
_cell.angle_alpha   90.00
_cell.angle_beta   90.00
_cell.angle_gamma   90.00
#
_symmetry.space_group_name_H-M   'P 1'
#
loop_
_entity.id
_entity.type
_entity.pdbx_description
1 polymer ?
#
loop_
_entity_poly.entity_id
_entity_poly.type
_entity_poly.pdbx_seq_one_letter_code
_entity_poly.pdbx_strand_id
1 'polypeptide(L)'
;MKLVLNEQEIVDGICVFISHEEDVYPEDVEVKELSYNKRTGFFAEASYGLHHKQLVSDDISEGIIQFLEEYHNFNPDVTAVELQFDKKKGFSALVFVNEGE
;
A
#
# COMPACT_ATOMS: atom_id res chain seq x y z
N MET A 1 1.44 -19.00 -1.92
CA MET A 1 1.49 -18.46 -0.55
C MET A 1 0.55 -17.28 -0.43
N LYS A 2 -0.08 -17.16 0.72
CA LYS A 2 -1.02 -16.09 0.97
C LYS A 2 -0.70 -15.44 2.31
N LEU A 3 -0.65 -14.11 2.32
CA LEU A 3 -0.40 -13.34 3.53
C LEU A 3 -1.52 -12.35 3.76
N VAL A 4 -1.69 -11.95 5.01
CA VAL A 4 -2.64 -10.88 5.36
C VAL A 4 -1.83 -9.76 6.01
N LEU A 5 -1.88 -8.58 5.41
CA LEU A 5 -1.20 -7.41 5.95
C LEU A 5 -2.20 -6.56 6.74
N ASN A 6 -1.72 -5.95 7.80
CA ASN A 6 -2.55 -5.07 8.61
C ASN A 6 -2.50 -3.63 8.07
N GLU A 7 -3.25 -2.76 8.72
CA GLU A 7 -3.35 -1.38 8.27
C GLU A 7 -2.01 -0.66 8.30
N GLN A 8 -1.19 -0.92 9.32
CA GLN A 8 0.12 -0.28 9.40
C GLN A 8 1.01 -0.67 8.23
N GLU A 9 0.92 -1.93 7.81
CA GLU A 9 1.71 -2.39 6.68
C GLU A 9 1.23 -1.78 5.37
N ILE A 10 -0.08 -1.51 5.26
CA ILE A 10 -0.60 -0.76 4.11
C ILE A 10 -0.04 0.66 4.12
N VAL A 11 -0.02 1.30 5.28
CA VAL A 11 0.55 2.64 5.42
C VAL A 11 2.02 2.63 5.02
N ASP A 12 2.76 1.61 5.45
CA ASP A 12 4.17 1.48 5.06
C ASP A 12 4.31 1.40 3.53
N GLY A 13 3.42 0.66 2.89
CA GLY A 13 3.42 0.57 1.44
C GLY A 13 3.16 1.91 0.78
N ILE A 14 2.22 2.69 1.32
CA ILE A 14 1.94 4.02 0.79
C ILE A 14 3.18 4.91 0.90
N CYS A 15 3.87 4.85 2.04
CA CYS A 15 5.08 5.65 2.25
C CYS A 15 6.17 5.28 1.24
N VAL A 16 6.33 3.98 0.97
CA VAL A 16 7.31 3.52 -0.01
C VAL A 16 6.94 3.99 -1.41
N PHE A 17 5.65 3.93 -1.75
CA PHE A 17 5.20 4.39 -3.06
C PHE A 17 5.56 5.87 -3.27
N ILE A 18 5.23 6.72 -2.31
CA ILE A 18 5.52 8.15 -2.40
C ILE A 18 7.03 8.37 -2.47
N SER A 19 7.80 7.62 -1.69
CA SER A 19 9.25 7.78 -1.66
C SER A 19 9.85 7.52 -3.04
N HIS A 20 9.32 6.52 -3.76
CA HIS A 20 9.80 6.22 -5.12
C HIS A 20 9.35 7.27 -6.13
N GLU A 21 8.09 7.73 -6.01
CA GLU A 21 7.53 8.67 -6.97
C GLU A 21 8.13 10.05 -6.83
N GLU A 22 8.41 10.47 -5.59
CA GLU A 22 8.77 11.85 -5.30
C GLU A 22 10.21 12.01 -4.84
N ASP A 23 10.96 10.91 -4.77
CA ASP A 23 12.38 10.92 -4.38
C ASP A 23 12.56 11.52 -2.99
N VAL A 24 11.77 11.05 -2.05
CA VAL A 24 11.88 11.42 -0.63
C VAL A 24 12.04 10.14 0.18
N TYR A 25 12.42 10.28 1.45
CA TYR A 25 12.54 9.11 2.32
C TYR A 25 11.16 8.68 2.80
N PRO A 26 10.92 7.35 2.92
CA PRO A 26 9.61 6.89 3.39
C PRO A 26 9.24 7.48 4.75
N GLU A 27 10.21 7.66 5.64
CA GLU A 27 9.93 8.18 6.97
C GLU A 27 9.54 9.66 6.96
N ASP A 28 9.73 10.35 5.83
CA ASP A 28 9.32 11.74 5.70
C ASP A 28 7.89 11.86 5.17
N VAL A 29 7.23 10.74 4.90
CA VAL A 29 5.87 10.72 4.37
C VAL A 29 4.90 10.45 5.51
N GLU A 30 3.84 11.23 5.57
CA GLU A 30 2.79 11.04 6.56
C GLU A 30 1.48 10.74 5.85
N VAL A 31 0.87 9.58 6.18
CA VAL A 31 -0.42 9.22 5.62
C VAL A 31 -1.49 9.90 6.44
N LYS A 32 -2.23 10.82 5.80
CA LYS A 32 -3.24 11.62 6.47
C LYS A 32 -4.59 10.93 6.50
N GLU A 33 -4.88 10.13 5.48
CA GLU A 33 -6.17 9.50 5.36
C GLU A 33 -6.05 8.19 4.59
N LEU A 34 -6.77 7.19 5.05
CA LEU A 34 -6.98 5.94 4.31
C LEU A 34 -8.47 5.65 4.43
N SER A 35 -9.17 5.57 3.30
CA SER A 35 -10.62 5.43 3.32
C SER A 35 -11.07 4.48 2.22
N TYR A 36 -12.33 4.05 2.34
CA TYR A 36 -12.96 3.18 1.37
C TYR A 36 -14.37 3.65 1.10
N ASN A 37 -14.73 3.68 -0.18
CA ASN A 37 -16.05 4.04 -0.63
C ASN A 37 -16.49 3.02 -1.66
N LYS A 38 -17.72 2.50 -1.53
CA LYS A 38 -18.23 1.49 -2.45
C LYS A 38 -18.18 1.90 -3.91
N ARG A 39 -18.33 3.20 -4.17
CA ARG A 39 -18.39 3.70 -5.54
C ARG A 39 -17.00 3.92 -6.13
N THR A 40 -16.08 4.42 -5.33
CA THR A 40 -14.78 4.86 -5.83
C THR A 40 -13.64 3.96 -5.40
N GLY A 41 -13.88 3.04 -4.46
CA GLY A 41 -12.85 2.12 -4.01
C GLY A 41 -12.00 2.71 -2.91
N PHE A 42 -10.77 2.25 -2.84
CA PHE A 42 -9.83 2.68 -1.80
C PHE A 42 -9.16 3.98 -2.20
N PHE A 43 -8.90 4.79 -1.20
CA PHE A 43 -8.34 6.12 -1.38
C PHE A 43 -7.42 6.44 -0.22
N ALA A 44 -6.31 7.09 -0.50
CA ALA A 44 -5.41 7.56 0.55
C ALA A 44 -4.92 8.95 0.21
N GLU A 45 -4.59 9.69 1.26
CA GLU A 45 -3.94 10.99 1.11
C GLU A 45 -2.70 11.01 1.98
N ALA A 46 -1.59 11.45 1.41
CA ALA A 46 -0.32 11.51 2.12
C ALA A 46 0.33 12.86 1.88
N SER A 47 1.16 13.28 2.84
CA SER A 47 1.89 14.53 2.71
C SER A 47 3.37 14.28 2.92
N TYR A 48 4.19 15.13 2.29
CA TYR A 48 5.63 15.11 2.44
C TYR A 48 6.11 16.55 2.26
N GLY A 49 6.71 17.10 3.31
CA GLY A 49 7.02 18.53 3.32
C GLY A 49 5.75 19.34 3.20
N LEU A 50 5.69 20.22 2.22
CA LEU A 50 4.52 21.05 1.97
C LEU A 50 3.65 20.50 0.84
N HIS A 51 3.93 19.28 0.40
CA HIS A 51 3.22 18.68 -0.71
C HIS A 51 2.22 17.64 -0.22
N HIS A 52 1.17 17.44 -1.02
CA HIS A 52 0.15 16.42 -0.76
C HIS A 52 -0.04 15.59 -2.00
N LYS A 53 -0.33 14.30 -1.79
CA LYS A 53 -0.58 13.41 -2.91
C LYS A 53 -1.74 12.51 -2.57
N GLN A 54 -2.62 12.30 -3.56
CA GLN A 54 -3.75 11.39 -3.43
C GLN A 54 -3.45 10.11 -4.16
N LEU A 55 -3.85 8.99 -3.56
CA LEU A 55 -3.60 7.67 -4.11
C LEU A 55 -4.92 6.94 -4.26
N VAL A 56 -5.04 6.19 -5.35
CA VAL A 56 -6.17 5.29 -5.56
C VAL A 56 -5.72 3.86 -5.35
N SER A 57 -6.66 2.92 -5.51
CA SER A 57 -6.41 1.50 -5.20
C SER A 57 -5.14 0.97 -5.86
N ASP A 58 -4.94 1.28 -7.14
CA ASP A 58 -3.80 0.76 -7.88
C ASP A 58 -2.49 1.29 -7.31
N ASP A 59 -2.47 2.56 -6.93
CA ASP A 59 -1.27 3.15 -6.33
C ASP A 59 -0.94 2.49 -5.00
N ILE A 60 -1.97 2.26 -4.19
CA ILE A 60 -1.78 1.64 -2.88
C ILE A 60 -1.26 0.22 -3.05
N SER A 61 -1.86 -0.54 -3.96
CA SER A 61 -1.42 -1.91 -4.22
C SER A 61 0.01 -1.96 -4.73
N GLU A 62 0.37 -1.04 -5.62
CA GLU A 62 1.74 -1.00 -6.12
C GLU A 62 2.71 -0.67 -5.01
N GLY A 63 2.34 0.26 -4.12
CA GLY A 63 3.18 0.60 -2.98
C GLY A 63 3.42 -0.58 -2.06
N ILE A 64 2.38 -1.39 -1.85
CA ILE A 64 2.53 -2.59 -1.03
C ILE A 64 3.50 -3.57 -1.69
N ILE A 65 3.39 -3.75 -3.00
CA ILE A 65 4.30 -4.65 -3.72
C ILE A 65 5.74 -4.14 -3.63
N GLN A 66 5.94 -2.83 -3.79
CA GLN A 66 7.28 -2.24 -3.66
C GLN A 66 7.83 -2.42 -2.24
N PHE A 67 6.99 -2.25 -1.24
CA PHE A 67 7.37 -2.44 0.15
C PHE A 67 7.82 -3.88 0.39
N LEU A 68 7.05 -4.84 -0.12
CA LEU A 68 7.38 -6.24 0.05
C LEU A 68 8.67 -6.61 -0.69
N GLU A 69 8.87 -6.02 -1.85
CA GLU A 69 10.11 -6.27 -2.61
C GLU A 69 11.32 -5.71 -1.87
N GLU A 70 11.24 -4.47 -1.43
CA GLU A 70 12.39 -3.79 -0.83
C GLU A 70 12.73 -4.30 0.57
N TYR A 71 11.73 -4.56 1.37
CA TYR A 71 11.96 -4.86 2.78
C TYR A 71 11.79 -6.33 3.13
N HIS A 72 11.21 -7.12 2.23
CA HIS A 72 10.95 -8.53 2.51
C HIS A 72 11.37 -9.44 1.36
N ASN A 73 12.00 -8.89 0.36
CA ASN A 73 12.62 -9.65 -0.74
C ASN A 73 11.62 -10.47 -1.55
N PHE A 74 10.39 -9.98 -1.69
CA PHE A 74 9.39 -10.62 -2.52
C PHE A 74 9.68 -10.35 -3.99
N ASN A 75 9.27 -11.27 -4.86
CA ASN A 75 9.38 -11.08 -6.30
C ASN A 75 8.11 -10.38 -6.79
N PRO A 76 8.20 -9.12 -7.27
CA PRO A 76 7.00 -8.38 -7.67
C PRO A 76 6.27 -9.01 -8.86
N ASP A 77 6.99 -9.77 -9.70
CA ASP A 77 6.38 -10.36 -10.88
C ASP A 77 5.36 -11.45 -10.56
N VAL A 78 5.43 -12.02 -9.36
CA VAL A 78 4.55 -13.11 -8.97
C VAL A 78 3.71 -12.76 -7.74
N THR A 79 3.66 -11.47 -7.40
CA THR A 79 2.96 -11.00 -6.21
C THR A 79 1.74 -10.17 -6.62
N ALA A 80 0.58 -10.49 -6.05
CA ALA A 80 -0.65 -9.74 -6.28
C ALA A 80 -1.22 -9.31 -4.94
N VAL A 81 -1.90 -8.15 -4.95
CA VAL A 81 -2.44 -7.55 -3.73
C VAL A 81 -3.92 -7.29 -3.94
N GLU A 82 -4.72 -7.62 -2.92
CA GLU A 82 -6.14 -7.32 -2.89
C GLU A 82 -6.44 -6.55 -1.61
N LEU A 83 -6.84 -5.29 -1.76
CA LEU A 83 -7.19 -4.46 -0.61
C LEU A 83 -8.56 -4.84 -0.10
N GLN A 84 -8.74 -4.79 1.22
CA GLN A 84 -10.01 -5.14 1.85
C GLN A 84 -10.35 -4.15 2.95
N PHE A 85 -11.64 -3.96 3.16
CA PHE A 85 -12.15 -3.12 4.22
C PHE A 85 -13.32 -3.82 4.90
N ASP A 86 -13.28 -3.83 6.23
CA ASP A 86 -14.35 -4.40 7.06
C ASP A 86 -14.69 -3.36 8.12
N LYS A 87 -15.99 -3.10 8.28
CA LYS A 87 -16.41 -2.05 9.22
C LYS A 87 -15.94 -2.30 10.65
N LYS A 88 -15.76 -3.57 11.01
CA LYS A 88 -15.33 -3.90 12.36
C LYS A 88 -13.83 -4.03 12.49
N LYS A 89 -13.19 -4.60 11.47
CA LYS A 89 -11.76 -4.91 11.54
C LYS A 89 -10.87 -3.86 10.89
N GLY A 90 -11.46 -2.97 10.09
CA GLY A 90 -10.70 -1.93 9.41
C GLY A 90 -10.08 -2.42 8.12
N PHE A 91 -8.95 -1.84 7.79
CA PHE A 91 -8.27 -2.10 6.51
C PHE A 91 -7.31 -3.27 6.63
N SER A 92 -7.22 -4.04 5.57
CA SER A 92 -6.24 -5.12 5.45
C SER A 92 -5.93 -5.33 3.97
N ALA A 93 -4.89 -6.12 3.70
CA ALA A 93 -4.54 -6.46 2.34
C ALA A 93 -4.23 -7.94 2.29
N LEU A 94 -4.80 -8.62 1.29
CA LEU A 94 -4.44 -9.99 0.99
C LEU A 94 -3.33 -9.97 -0.04
N VAL A 95 -2.28 -10.72 0.23
CA VAL A 95 -1.14 -10.80 -0.68
C VAL A 95 -1.02 -12.25 -1.15
N PHE A 96 -1.06 -12.43 -2.45
CA PHE A 96 -0.96 -13.74 -3.08
C PHE A 96 0.37 -13.82 -3.80
N VAL A 97 1.17 -14.85 -3.49
CA VAL A 97 2.45 -15.04 -4.14
C VAL A 97 2.39 -16.37 -4.87
N ASN A 98 2.53 -16.30 -6.19
CA ASN A 98 2.55 -17.49 -7.03
C ASN A 98 3.98 -17.99 -7.11
N GLU A 99 4.29 -18.98 -6.32
CA GLU A 99 5.63 -19.55 -6.27
C GLU A 99 5.86 -20.58 -7.35
N GLY A 100 4.95 -20.84 -8.12
CA GLY A 100 4.89 -21.53 -9.23
C GLY A 100 5.70 -22.55 -9.64
N GLU A 101 5.78 -22.77 -9.81
CA GLU A 101 6.22 -23.54 -10.37
C GLU A 101 6.59 -23.50 -11.39
#